data_0a11375a14e27f44204162f91ee7e01d
#
_entry.id   0a11375a14e27f44204162f91ee7e01d
#
_cell.length_a   1.000
_cell.length_b   1.000
_cell.length_c   1.000
_cell.angle_alpha   90.00
_cell.angle_beta   90.00
_cell.angle_gamma   90.00
#
_symmetry.space_group_name_H-M   'P 1'
#
loop_
_entity.id
_entity.type
_entity.pdbx_description
1 polymer ?
#
loop_
_entity_poly.entity_id
_entity_poly.type
_entity_poly.pdbx_seq_one_letter_code
_entity_poly.pdbx_strand_id
1 'polypeptide(L)'
;MKRPVFVFGSPRSGVTLLEIILGSHPDLGWLSQYNNLLPSRPIISTLNRLYEIPVFGSSLYELAWEKRFLSKSVLPIPYESWNFWETTLPSFKKGVQAMLSHPPSAVDITDDEVVKLRKLIHQCVTFQGKPRFFATYGDYPRIQYLSKAFPDALFIHIVRDGRAVCESYFRMNQQGSFQSWGERHLWFRHMPQTWYKSFTEKHYNLFGFGVYRWKYYLDLCRQESSQISPKRFMQIHYEDIVKNPILAIQRIESFADLRSSTRVHRFVKKTPPINCNTKWRKALTTEQLDQFFEIVTEKENLSLLNNDM
;
A
#
# COMPACT_ATOMS: atom_id res chain seq x y z
N MET A 1 -4.81 13.57 17.64
CA MET A 1 -4.69 12.27 16.94
C MET A 1 -3.35 11.70 17.30
N LYS A 2 -3.31 10.44 17.74
CA LYS A 2 -2.05 9.77 18.14
C LYS A 2 -1.80 8.55 17.25
N ARG A 3 -0.53 8.27 16.95
CA ARG A 3 -0.03 7.08 16.28
C ARG A 3 -0.86 6.66 15.03
N PRO A 4 -0.93 7.49 13.98
CA PRO A 4 -1.60 7.08 12.74
C PRO A 4 -0.95 5.82 12.17
N VAL A 5 -1.75 5.00 11.47
CA VAL A 5 -1.29 3.73 10.89
C VAL A 5 -1.25 3.87 9.38
N PHE A 6 -0.09 3.64 8.80
CA PHE A 6 0.11 3.61 7.35
C PHE A 6 0.43 2.19 6.90
N VAL A 7 -0.38 1.67 5.98
CA VAL A 7 -0.14 0.37 5.34
C VAL A 7 0.30 0.61 3.92
N PHE A 8 1.40 0.00 3.52
CA PHE A 8 1.93 0.15 2.18
C PHE A 8 2.60 -1.14 1.70
N GLY A 9 2.81 -1.19 0.42
CA GLY A 9 3.45 -2.33 -0.24
C GLY A 9 3.60 -2.04 -1.72
N SER A 10 4.44 -2.82 -2.40
CA SER A 10 4.49 -2.73 -3.85
C SER A 10 3.07 -2.90 -4.41
N PRO A 11 2.71 -2.20 -5.47
CA PRO A 11 1.42 -2.47 -6.10
C PRO A 11 1.27 -3.98 -6.35
N ARG A 12 0.08 -4.50 -6.16
CA ARG A 12 -0.26 -5.95 -6.27
C ARG A 12 0.22 -6.85 -5.12
N SER A 13 0.83 -6.30 -4.07
CA SER A 13 1.22 -7.07 -2.88
C SER A 13 0.06 -7.38 -1.92
N GLY A 14 -1.12 -6.80 -2.12
CA GLY A 14 -2.29 -7.02 -1.25
C GLY A 14 -2.64 -5.84 -0.34
N VAL A 15 -2.09 -4.64 -0.59
CA VAL A 15 -2.40 -3.41 0.16
C VAL A 15 -3.91 -3.19 0.26
N THR A 16 -4.63 -3.31 -0.85
CA THR A 16 -6.09 -3.16 -0.88
C THR A 16 -6.82 -4.20 -0.01
N LEU A 17 -6.26 -5.40 0.16
CA LEU A 17 -6.84 -6.41 1.06
C LEU A 17 -6.82 -5.91 2.51
N LEU A 18 -5.65 -5.42 2.98
CA LEU A 18 -5.52 -4.84 4.32
C LEU A 18 -6.31 -3.55 4.47
N GLU A 19 -6.38 -2.72 3.41
CA GLU A 19 -7.21 -1.51 3.40
C GLU A 19 -8.63 -1.79 3.83
N ILE A 20 -9.22 -2.81 3.25
CA ILE A 20 -10.61 -3.15 3.50
C ILE A 20 -10.79 -3.81 4.85
N ILE A 21 -9.93 -4.75 5.20
CA ILE A 21 -10.02 -5.44 6.47
C ILE A 21 -9.88 -4.43 7.62
N LEU A 22 -8.84 -3.62 7.61
CA LEU A 22 -8.56 -2.62 8.65
C LEU A 22 -9.54 -1.43 8.61
N GLY A 23 -10.06 -1.08 7.44
CA GLY A 23 -11.11 -0.07 7.30
C GLY A 23 -12.41 -0.43 8.03
N SER A 24 -12.64 -1.71 8.33
CA SER A 24 -13.76 -2.14 9.17
C SER A 24 -13.50 -1.94 10.68
N HIS A 25 -12.27 -1.59 11.09
CA HIS A 25 -11.91 -1.48 12.50
C HIS A 25 -12.56 -0.25 13.16
N PRO A 26 -13.21 -0.41 14.34
CA PRO A 26 -13.96 0.67 14.98
C PRO A 26 -13.09 1.86 15.42
N ASP A 27 -11.80 1.66 15.68
CA ASP A 27 -10.89 2.72 16.13
C ASP A 27 -10.17 3.43 14.98
N LEU A 28 -10.33 2.98 13.74
CA LEU A 28 -9.63 3.54 12.58
C LEU A 28 -10.57 4.39 11.70
N GLY A 29 -10.17 5.63 11.48
CA GLY A 29 -10.78 6.52 10.50
C GLY A 29 -9.90 6.61 9.26
N TRP A 30 -10.50 6.70 8.09
CA TRP A 30 -9.84 6.61 6.80
C TRP A 30 -10.42 7.57 5.76
N LEU A 31 -9.68 7.79 4.68
CA LEU A 31 -10.15 8.57 3.53
C LEU A 31 -10.98 7.68 2.61
N SER A 32 -12.10 8.20 2.15
CA SER A 32 -12.98 7.54 1.17
C SER A 32 -12.76 8.09 -0.23
N GLN A 33 -13.38 7.45 -1.23
CA GLN A 33 -13.46 7.99 -2.58
C GLN A 33 -14.05 9.42 -2.62
N TYR A 34 -14.88 9.78 -1.66
CA TYR A 34 -15.43 11.14 -1.55
C TYR A 34 -14.40 12.16 -1.09
N ASN A 35 -13.47 11.77 -0.20
CA ASN A 35 -12.32 12.61 0.16
C ASN A 35 -11.38 12.80 -1.05
N ASN A 36 -11.29 11.78 -1.92
CA ASN A 36 -10.54 11.90 -3.17
C ASN A 36 -11.19 12.86 -4.16
N LEU A 37 -12.53 12.89 -4.25
CA LEU A 37 -13.27 13.82 -5.10
C LEU A 37 -13.26 15.25 -4.56
N LEU A 38 -13.35 15.43 -3.24
CA LEU A 38 -13.44 16.71 -2.55
C LEU A 38 -12.33 16.86 -1.49
N PRO A 39 -11.06 16.94 -1.91
CA PRO A 39 -9.90 16.85 -1.00
C PRO A 39 -9.85 17.97 0.05
N SER A 40 -10.38 19.16 -0.25
CA SER A 40 -10.41 20.30 0.66
C SER A 40 -11.64 20.36 1.56
N ARG A 41 -12.49 19.34 1.54
CA ARG A 41 -13.77 19.27 2.30
C ARG A 41 -13.77 18.10 3.29
N PRO A 42 -13.05 18.20 4.43
CA PRO A 42 -12.94 17.12 5.41
C PRO A 42 -14.30 16.68 5.99
N ILE A 43 -15.30 17.58 6.03
CA ILE A 43 -16.65 17.27 6.51
C ILE A 43 -17.31 16.11 5.76
N ILE A 44 -16.91 15.85 4.51
CA ILE A 44 -17.43 14.72 3.72
C ILE A 44 -17.17 13.37 4.41
N SER A 45 -16.15 13.31 5.26
CA SER A 45 -15.81 12.12 6.06
C SER A 45 -16.91 11.73 7.06
N THR A 46 -17.89 12.61 7.33
CA THR A 46 -19.06 12.30 8.16
C THR A 46 -19.86 11.14 7.55
N LEU A 47 -19.83 10.95 6.22
CA LEU A 47 -20.49 9.83 5.55
C LEU A 47 -20.00 8.47 6.05
N ASN A 48 -18.77 8.37 6.52
CA ASN A 48 -18.21 7.12 7.04
C ASN A 48 -18.89 6.68 8.35
N ARG A 49 -19.63 7.59 9.04
CA ARG A 49 -20.42 7.24 10.23
C ARG A 49 -21.58 6.29 9.94
N LEU A 50 -21.98 6.13 8.70
CA LEU A 50 -22.97 5.12 8.31
C LEU A 50 -22.62 3.73 8.81
N TYR A 51 -21.33 3.44 8.93
CA TYR A 51 -20.82 2.16 9.41
C TYR A 51 -20.83 2.02 10.93
N GLU A 52 -21.11 3.09 11.66
CA GLU A 52 -21.23 3.07 13.13
C GLU A 52 -22.69 2.95 13.59
N ILE A 53 -23.64 2.90 12.68
CA ILE A 53 -25.07 2.67 13.03
C ILE A 53 -25.18 1.29 13.67
N PRO A 54 -25.70 1.20 14.91
CA PRO A 54 -25.88 -0.07 15.59
C PRO A 54 -26.67 -1.06 14.74
N VAL A 55 -26.32 -2.33 14.80
CA VAL A 55 -26.94 -3.45 14.08
C VAL A 55 -26.67 -3.44 12.56
N PHE A 56 -26.82 -2.31 11.88
CA PHE A 56 -26.75 -2.23 10.41
C PHE A 56 -25.38 -1.85 9.86
N GLY A 57 -24.60 -1.09 10.61
CA GLY A 57 -23.34 -0.51 10.11
C GLY A 57 -22.34 -1.54 9.57
N SER A 58 -22.19 -2.68 10.25
CA SER A 58 -21.31 -3.76 9.79
C SER A 58 -21.79 -4.38 8.48
N SER A 59 -23.09 -4.61 8.35
CA SER A 59 -23.67 -5.17 7.12
C SER A 59 -23.62 -4.19 5.95
N LEU A 60 -23.74 -2.88 6.23
CA LEU A 60 -23.55 -1.84 5.22
C LEU A 60 -22.11 -1.81 4.72
N TYR A 61 -21.11 -2.00 5.61
CA TYR A 61 -19.72 -2.05 5.22
C TYR A 61 -19.43 -3.27 4.33
N GLU A 62 -19.94 -4.44 4.72
CA GLU A 62 -19.85 -5.67 3.93
C GLU A 62 -20.43 -5.46 2.52
N LEU A 63 -21.64 -4.87 2.45
CA LEU A 63 -22.31 -4.56 1.19
C LEU A 63 -21.55 -3.57 0.32
N ALA A 64 -20.99 -2.50 0.93
CA ALA A 64 -20.17 -1.53 0.23
C ALA A 64 -18.95 -2.20 -0.41
N TRP A 65 -18.35 -3.14 0.30
CA TRP A 65 -17.23 -3.92 -0.18
C TRP A 65 -17.59 -4.84 -1.35
N GLU A 66 -18.64 -5.62 -1.23
CA GLU A 66 -19.11 -6.53 -2.29
C GLU A 66 -19.43 -5.77 -3.58
N LYS A 67 -20.07 -4.60 -3.47
CA LYS A 67 -20.50 -3.78 -4.61
C LYS A 67 -19.41 -2.88 -5.19
N ARG A 68 -18.23 -2.76 -4.56
CA ARG A 68 -17.16 -1.84 -5.04
C ARG A 68 -16.72 -2.15 -6.47
N PHE A 69 -16.70 -3.43 -6.87
CA PHE A 69 -16.34 -3.84 -8.22
C PHE A 69 -17.40 -3.51 -9.27
N LEU A 70 -18.61 -3.17 -8.85
CA LEU A 70 -19.69 -2.76 -9.75
C LEU A 70 -19.62 -1.27 -10.13
N SER A 71 -18.50 -0.59 -9.87
CA SER A 71 -18.23 0.83 -10.17
C SER A 71 -19.29 1.85 -9.74
N LYS A 72 -20.31 1.44 -9.00
CA LYS A 72 -21.49 2.23 -8.61
C LYS A 72 -21.77 2.19 -7.10
N SER A 73 -20.78 1.91 -6.26
CA SER A 73 -21.02 2.00 -4.82
C SER A 73 -21.20 3.47 -4.44
N VAL A 74 -22.40 3.83 -4.04
CA VAL A 74 -22.73 5.14 -3.44
C VAL A 74 -22.26 5.18 -1.98
N LEU A 75 -21.92 4.03 -1.39
CA LEU A 75 -21.45 3.95 -0.02
C LEU A 75 -19.96 4.31 0.05
N PRO A 76 -19.52 5.06 1.08
CA PRO A 76 -18.11 5.38 1.25
C PRO A 76 -17.28 4.09 1.46
N ILE A 77 -16.18 3.95 0.76
CA ILE A 77 -15.22 2.84 0.92
C ILE A 77 -13.83 3.41 1.23
N PRO A 78 -13.00 2.70 2.00
CA PRO A 78 -11.59 3.05 2.14
C PRO A 78 -10.94 3.15 0.77
N TYR A 79 -10.13 4.18 0.57
CA TYR A 79 -9.55 4.48 -0.72
C TYR A 79 -8.17 5.14 -0.56
N GLU A 80 -7.19 4.81 -1.40
CA GLU A 80 -5.83 5.38 -1.37
C GLU A 80 -5.83 6.91 -1.52
N SER A 81 -6.91 7.48 -2.08
CA SER A 81 -7.19 8.94 -2.14
C SER A 81 -6.03 9.78 -2.69
N TRP A 82 -5.44 9.36 -3.81
CA TRP A 82 -4.29 10.04 -4.42
C TRP A 82 -4.51 11.52 -4.68
N ASN A 83 -5.69 11.91 -5.18
CA ASN A 83 -6.01 13.33 -5.41
C ASN A 83 -6.05 14.14 -4.09
N PHE A 84 -6.48 13.52 -2.97
CA PHE A 84 -6.39 14.16 -1.66
C PHE A 84 -4.94 14.45 -1.28
N TRP A 85 -4.06 13.46 -1.44
CA TRP A 85 -2.65 13.61 -1.11
C TRP A 85 -1.97 14.67 -1.98
N GLU A 86 -2.08 14.58 -3.30
CA GLU A 86 -1.43 15.49 -4.25
C GLU A 86 -1.97 16.92 -4.20
N THR A 87 -3.26 17.11 -3.88
CA THR A 87 -3.85 18.44 -3.68
C THR A 87 -3.45 19.06 -2.33
N THR A 88 -3.34 18.22 -1.29
CA THR A 88 -2.97 18.68 0.05
C THR A 88 -1.49 18.96 0.16
N LEU A 89 -0.68 18.11 -0.47
CA LEU A 89 0.77 18.10 -0.43
C LEU A 89 1.32 18.13 -1.86
N PRO A 90 1.66 19.31 -2.41
CA PRO A 90 2.26 19.42 -3.75
C PRO A 90 3.54 18.59 -3.92
N SER A 91 4.27 18.33 -2.85
CA SER A 91 5.44 17.46 -2.82
C SER A 91 5.09 15.96 -2.87
N PHE A 92 3.85 15.57 -2.59
CA PHE A 92 3.40 14.18 -2.61
C PHE A 92 3.04 13.74 -4.03
N LYS A 93 4.03 13.26 -4.78
CA LYS A 93 3.86 12.80 -6.16
C LYS A 93 3.62 11.29 -6.21
N LYS A 94 2.88 10.84 -7.24
CA LYS A 94 2.53 9.45 -7.48
C LYS A 94 3.35 8.86 -8.63
N GLY A 95 3.64 7.57 -8.54
CA GLY A 95 4.24 6.81 -9.63
C GLY A 95 5.57 7.39 -10.12
N VAL A 96 5.77 7.44 -11.43
CA VAL A 96 7.00 7.95 -12.03
C VAL A 96 7.32 9.39 -11.65
N GLN A 97 6.30 10.21 -11.43
CA GLN A 97 6.50 11.62 -11.04
C GLN A 97 7.13 11.75 -9.64
N ALA A 98 6.91 10.77 -8.75
CA ALA A 98 7.58 10.71 -7.47
C ALA A 98 9.10 10.49 -7.63
N MET A 99 9.54 9.97 -8.77
CA MET A 99 10.91 9.56 -9.04
C MET A 99 11.65 10.50 -10.00
N LEU A 100 11.09 11.65 -10.37
CA LEU A 100 11.73 12.55 -11.34
C LEU A 100 13.05 13.13 -10.84
N SER A 101 13.18 13.39 -9.54
CA SER A 101 14.38 13.96 -8.93
C SER A 101 15.09 12.95 -8.02
N HIS A 102 14.39 12.41 -7.06
CA HIS A 102 14.86 11.40 -6.09
C HIS A 102 13.65 10.69 -5.47
N PRO A 103 13.84 9.54 -4.80
CA PRO A 103 12.77 8.92 -4.01
C PRO A 103 12.22 9.88 -2.96
N PRO A 104 10.90 9.91 -2.69
CA PRO A 104 10.31 10.79 -1.70
C PRO A 104 10.97 10.65 -0.33
N SER A 105 11.37 11.77 0.27
CA SER A 105 12.11 11.80 1.52
C SER A 105 11.55 12.85 2.50
N ALA A 106 12.09 12.92 3.71
CA ALA A 106 11.65 13.88 4.73
C ALA A 106 11.90 15.34 4.34
N VAL A 107 12.86 15.62 3.46
CA VAL A 107 13.17 16.98 3.01
C VAL A 107 12.15 17.53 2.02
N ASP A 108 11.38 16.68 1.37
CA ASP A 108 10.42 17.09 0.35
C ASP A 108 9.16 17.72 0.92
N ILE A 109 8.78 17.37 2.14
CA ILE A 109 7.60 17.94 2.79
C ILE A 109 7.99 19.19 3.58
N THR A 110 7.35 20.32 3.28
CA THR A 110 7.54 21.58 3.98
C THR A 110 6.80 21.62 5.33
N ASP A 111 7.19 22.52 6.21
CA ASP A 111 6.51 22.65 7.52
C ASP A 111 5.06 23.14 7.36
N ASP A 112 4.77 23.98 6.37
CA ASP A 112 3.39 24.40 6.05
C ASP A 112 2.54 23.22 5.56
N GLU A 113 3.11 22.34 4.74
CA GLU A 113 2.44 21.11 4.31
C GLU A 113 2.17 20.18 5.51
N VAL A 114 3.12 20.07 6.44
CA VAL A 114 2.94 19.30 7.70
C VAL A 114 1.77 19.84 8.51
N VAL A 115 1.72 21.16 8.73
CA VAL A 115 0.64 21.80 9.48
C VAL A 115 -0.72 21.58 8.79
N LYS A 116 -0.77 21.82 7.48
CA LYS A 116 -1.97 21.63 6.66
C LYS A 116 -2.45 20.18 6.71
N LEU A 117 -1.56 19.22 6.50
CA LEU A 117 -1.88 17.79 6.51
C LEU A 117 -2.43 17.35 7.85
N ARG A 118 -1.73 17.68 8.95
CA ARG A 118 -2.18 17.34 10.31
C ARG A 118 -3.58 17.88 10.61
N LYS A 119 -3.84 19.13 10.22
CA LYS A 119 -5.16 19.75 10.39
C LYS A 119 -6.25 19.00 9.63
N LEU A 120 -6.03 18.75 8.34
CA LEU A 120 -7.02 18.08 7.50
C LEU A 120 -7.30 16.65 7.96
N ILE A 121 -6.25 15.88 8.25
CA ILE A 121 -6.41 14.50 8.74
C ILE A 121 -7.10 14.48 10.10
N HIS A 122 -6.75 15.41 11.02
CA HIS A 122 -7.44 15.53 12.29
C HIS A 122 -8.94 15.82 12.11
N GLN A 123 -9.29 16.73 11.22
CA GLN A 123 -10.70 17.03 10.90
C GLN A 123 -11.41 15.81 10.30
N CYS A 124 -10.78 15.08 9.36
CA CYS A 124 -11.37 13.89 8.77
C CYS A 124 -11.71 12.84 9.83
N VAL A 125 -10.80 12.52 10.75
CA VAL A 125 -11.05 11.51 11.79
C VAL A 125 -12.06 12.00 12.84
N THR A 126 -12.05 13.28 13.16
CA THR A 126 -13.02 13.91 14.08
C THR A 126 -14.44 13.83 13.50
N PHE A 127 -14.61 14.15 12.22
CA PHE A 127 -15.91 14.03 11.55
C PHE A 127 -16.41 12.58 11.48
N GLN A 128 -15.51 11.61 11.46
CA GLN A 128 -15.85 10.19 11.53
C GLN A 128 -16.13 9.71 12.96
N GLY A 129 -15.77 10.49 13.98
CA GLY A 129 -15.83 10.07 15.38
C GLY A 129 -14.79 8.99 15.72
N LYS A 130 -13.63 9.00 15.03
CA LYS A 130 -12.58 8.00 15.19
C LYS A 130 -11.37 8.57 15.95
N PRO A 131 -10.71 7.74 16.81
CA PRO A 131 -9.55 8.20 17.56
C PRO A 131 -8.26 8.23 16.75
N ARG A 132 -8.16 7.41 15.67
CA ARG A 132 -6.91 7.22 14.93
C ARG A 132 -7.13 7.25 13.44
N PHE A 133 -6.13 7.80 12.74
CA PHE A 133 -6.09 7.78 11.28
C PHE A 133 -5.43 6.51 10.77
N PHE A 134 -5.97 6.03 9.67
CA PHE A 134 -5.46 4.90 8.90
C PHE A 134 -5.45 5.26 7.41
N ALA A 135 -4.37 4.96 6.72
CA ALA A 135 -4.29 5.10 5.28
C ALA A 135 -3.47 3.97 4.65
N THR A 136 -3.76 3.71 3.39
CA THR A 136 -3.04 2.75 2.57
C THR A 136 -2.52 3.42 1.31
N TYR A 137 -1.41 2.90 0.77
CA TYR A 137 -0.93 3.27 -0.56
C TYR A 137 -0.11 2.15 -1.18
N GLY A 138 -0.40 1.85 -2.44
CA GLY A 138 0.30 0.86 -3.24
C GLY A 138 1.35 1.53 -4.15
N ASP A 139 2.37 2.12 -3.54
CA ASP A 139 3.44 2.85 -4.23
C ASP A 139 4.71 2.85 -3.37
N TYR A 140 5.72 3.68 -3.69
CA TYR A 140 6.96 3.80 -2.93
C TYR A 140 6.74 3.99 -1.44
N PRO A 141 7.61 3.45 -0.59
CA PRO A 141 7.61 3.76 0.82
C PRO A 141 7.83 5.27 1.01
N ARG A 142 7.13 5.84 1.96
CA ARG A 142 7.23 7.26 2.34
C ARG A 142 7.39 7.38 3.85
N ILE A 143 8.19 6.47 4.41
CA ILE A 143 8.34 6.36 5.88
C ILE A 143 8.94 7.63 6.43
N GLN A 144 10.04 8.11 5.83
CA GLN A 144 10.71 9.32 6.28
C GLN A 144 9.84 10.56 6.05
N TYR A 145 9.22 10.67 4.88
CA TYR A 145 8.31 11.74 4.51
C TYR A 145 7.15 11.86 5.50
N LEU A 146 6.45 10.75 5.76
CA LEU A 146 5.30 10.72 6.67
C LEU A 146 5.72 10.81 8.14
N SER A 147 6.92 10.36 8.50
CA SER A 147 7.46 10.51 9.86
C SER A 147 7.72 11.96 10.23
N LYS A 148 8.07 12.83 9.27
CA LYS A 148 8.18 14.28 9.53
C LYS A 148 6.81 14.87 9.90
N ALA A 149 5.76 14.44 9.19
CA ALA A 149 4.41 14.86 9.51
C ALA A 149 3.85 14.21 10.79
N PHE A 150 4.17 12.94 11.04
CA PHE A 150 3.64 12.14 12.15
C PHE A 150 4.78 11.37 12.83
N PRO A 151 5.53 11.98 13.76
CA PRO A 151 6.69 11.35 14.40
C PRO A 151 6.38 10.06 15.16
N ASP A 152 5.11 9.86 15.55
CA ASP A 152 4.61 8.69 16.26
C ASP A 152 3.87 7.69 15.34
N ALA A 153 3.88 7.90 14.03
CA ALA A 153 3.22 7.03 13.06
C ALA A 153 3.77 5.59 13.10
N LEU A 154 2.88 4.66 12.84
CA LEU A 154 3.20 3.25 12.67
C LEU A 154 3.11 2.86 11.19
N PHE A 155 4.05 2.06 10.76
CA PHE A 155 4.20 1.65 9.37
C PHE A 155 4.08 0.13 9.26
N ILE A 156 3.17 -0.33 8.41
CA ILE A 156 2.97 -1.75 8.13
C ILE A 156 3.28 -1.99 6.65
N HIS A 157 4.34 -2.73 6.39
CA HIS A 157 4.74 -3.11 5.05
C HIS A 157 4.21 -4.50 4.71
N ILE A 158 3.33 -4.58 3.70
CA ILE A 158 2.88 -5.86 3.17
C ILE A 158 3.79 -6.32 2.04
N VAL A 159 4.38 -7.50 2.23
CA VAL A 159 5.23 -8.17 1.24
C VAL A 159 4.48 -9.36 0.64
N ARG A 160 4.78 -9.68 -0.61
CA ARG A 160 4.20 -10.82 -1.33
C ARG A 160 5.22 -11.43 -2.24
N ASP A 161 5.08 -12.73 -2.55
CA ASP A 161 5.87 -13.45 -3.56
C ASP A 161 6.05 -12.60 -4.83
N GLY A 162 7.31 -12.28 -5.14
CA GLY A 162 7.65 -11.42 -6.27
C GLY A 162 7.15 -11.95 -7.61
N ARG A 163 7.11 -13.27 -7.79
CA ARG A 163 6.59 -13.89 -9.02
C ARG A 163 5.11 -13.56 -9.20
N ALA A 164 4.33 -13.63 -8.12
CA ALA A 164 2.91 -13.30 -8.14
C ALA A 164 2.66 -11.78 -8.34
N VAL A 165 3.51 -10.95 -7.79
CA VAL A 165 3.46 -9.48 -7.97
C VAL A 165 3.79 -9.15 -9.42
N CYS A 166 4.90 -9.65 -9.96
CA CYS A 166 5.38 -9.35 -11.31
C CYS A 166 4.42 -9.89 -12.38
N GLU A 167 3.88 -11.11 -12.21
CA GLU A 167 2.83 -11.65 -13.08
C GLU A 167 1.62 -10.72 -13.12
N SER A 168 1.10 -10.35 -11.96
CA SER A 168 -0.08 -9.50 -11.88
C SER A 168 0.16 -8.12 -12.51
N TYR A 169 1.36 -7.57 -12.36
CA TYR A 169 1.78 -6.33 -12.99
C TYR A 169 1.83 -6.45 -14.51
N PHE A 170 2.51 -7.48 -14.99
CA PHE A 170 2.69 -7.73 -16.41
C PHE A 170 1.34 -7.92 -17.12
N ARG A 171 0.47 -8.74 -16.56
CA ARG A 171 -0.88 -8.98 -17.08
C ARG A 171 -1.72 -7.70 -17.13
N MET A 172 -1.70 -6.87 -16.10
CA MET A 172 -2.44 -5.60 -16.08
C MET A 172 -1.88 -4.58 -17.08
N ASN A 173 -0.57 -4.60 -17.32
CA ASN A 173 0.03 -3.76 -18.34
C ASN A 173 -0.41 -4.17 -19.74
N GLN A 174 -0.46 -5.47 -20.02
CA GLN A 174 -0.99 -5.99 -21.29
C GLN A 174 -2.46 -5.58 -21.52
N GLN A 175 -3.23 -5.41 -20.44
CA GLN A 175 -4.62 -4.93 -20.48
C GLN A 175 -4.74 -3.40 -20.56
N GLY A 176 -3.63 -2.67 -20.72
CA GLY A 176 -3.62 -1.21 -20.80
C GLY A 176 -3.84 -0.46 -19.47
N SER A 177 -3.87 -1.19 -18.34
CA SER A 177 -4.18 -0.60 -17.04
C SER A 177 -3.01 0.19 -16.39
N PHE A 178 -1.79 0.06 -16.92
CA PHE A 178 -0.59 0.75 -16.44
C PHE A 178 0.16 1.42 -17.60
N GLN A 179 -0.25 2.63 -17.97
CA GLN A 179 0.38 3.38 -19.07
C GLN A 179 1.82 3.86 -18.76
N SER A 180 2.18 4.02 -17.46
CA SER A 180 3.51 4.51 -17.04
C SER A 180 4.69 3.58 -17.38
N TRP A 181 4.45 2.42 -17.92
CA TRP A 181 5.51 1.49 -18.33
C TRP A 181 6.25 1.90 -19.61
N GLY A 182 5.69 2.81 -20.38
CA GLY A 182 6.39 3.43 -21.52
C GLY A 182 7.60 4.27 -21.11
N GLU A 183 7.62 4.78 -19.87
CA GLU A 183 8.67 5.66 -19.33
C GLU A 183 9.74 4.89 -18.52
N ARG A 184 10.06 3.67 -18.93
CA ARG A 184 11.02 2.79 -18.24
C ARG A 184 12.35 3.47 -17.92
N HIS A 185 12.87 4.27 -18.81
CA HIS A 185 14.13 5.01 -18.64
C HIS A 185 14.08 5.96 -17.43
N LEU A 186 12.92 6.53 -17.09
CA LEU A 186 12.75 7.38 -15.91
C LEU A 186 12.82 6.59 -14.62
N TRP A 187 12.30 5.35 -14.63
CA TRP A 187 12.37 4.47 -13.48
C TRP A 187 13.80 4.01 -13.16
N PHE A 188 14.59 3.71 -14.19
CA PHE A 188 15.99 3.30 -14.00
C PHE A 188 16.91 4.44 -13.56
N ARG A 189 16.48 5.71 -13.66
CA ARG A 189 17.28 6.86 -13.25
C ARG A 189 17.79 6.78 -11.80
N HIS A 190 17.01 6.18 -10.91
CA HIS A 190 17.28 6.09 -9.48
C HIS A 190 17.65 4.68 -9.03
N MET A 191 17.59 3.71 -9.93
CA MET A 191 18.07 2.37 -9.70
C MET A 191 19.59 2.29 -9.92
N PRO A 192 20.29 1.28 -9.38
CA PRO A 192 21.69 1.07 -9.69
C PRO A 192 21.95 1.04 -11.20
N GLN A 193 22.99 1.73 -11.65
CA GLN A 193 23.34 1.82 -13.09
C GLN A 193 23.61 0.43 -13.69
N THR A 194 24.13 -0.49 -12.89
CA THR A 194 24.35 -1.90 -13.26
C THR A 194 23.05 -2.59 -13.67
N TRP A 195 21.92 -2.23 -13.06
CA TRP A 195 20.63 -2.81 -13.40
C TRP A 195 20.11 -2.36 -14.77
N TYR A 196 20.28 -1.08 -15.09
CA TYR A 196 19.91 -0.57 -16.42
C TYR A 196 20.77 -1.20 -17.51
N LYS A 197 22.08 -1.32 -17.24
CA LYS A 197 23.03 -1.99 -18.13
C LYS A 197 22.62 -3.46 -18.35
N SER A 198 22.41 -4.22 -17.27
CA SER A 198 21.97 -5.60 -17.33
C SER A 198 20.63 -5.75 -18.08
N PHE A 199 19.66 -4.87 -17.79
CA PHE A 199 18.36 -4.86 -18.45
C PHE A 199 18.49 -4.69 -19.99
N THR A 200 19.35 -3.78 -20.43
CA THR A 200 19.55 -3.48 -21.86
C THR A 200 20.37 -4.53 -22.57
N GLU A 201 21.48 -4.99 -22.00
CA GLU A 201 22.41 -5.98 -22.59
C GLU A 201 21.76 -7.37 -22.72
N LYS A 202 20.92 -7.75 -21.74
CA LYS A 202 20.21 -9.03 -21.77
C LYS A 202 18.86 -8.95 -22.50
N HIS A 203 18.53 -7.79 -23.08
CA HIS A 203 17.29 -7.56 -23.81
C HIS A 203 16.01 -7.95 -23.04
N TYR A 204 15.99 -7.74 -21.72
CA TYR A 204 14.84 -8.09 -20.91
C TYR A 204 13.57 -7.35 -21.35
N ASN A 205 12.47 -8.08 -21.29
CA ASN A 205 11.14 -7.57 -21.66
C ASN A 205 10.47 -6.78 -20.51
N LEU A 206 9.20 -6.43 -20.68
CA LEU A 206 8.42 -5.72 -19.65
C LEU A 206 8.27 -6.50 -18.35
N PHE A 207 8.32 -7.83 -18.40
CA PHE A 207 8.28 -8.64 -17.19
C PHE A 207 9.56 -8.44 -16.36
N GLY A 208 10.74 -8.52 -17.01
CA GLY A 208 12.03 -8.24 -16.36
C GLY A 208 12.08 -6.84 -15.74
N PHE A 209 11.56 -5.81 -16.44
CA PHE A 209 11.40 -4.48 -15.86
C PHE A 209 10.54 -4.50 -14.58
N GLY A 210 9.45 -5.26 -14.56
CA GLY A 210 8.61 -5.44 -13.38
C GLY A 210 9.36 -6.04 -12.20
N VAL A 211 10.30 -6.98 -12.47
CA VAL A 211 11.15 -7.60 -11.44
C VAL A 211 12.12 -6.57 -10.84
N TYR A 212 12.83 -5.79 -11.67
CA TYR A 212 13.72 -4.73 -11.17
C TYR A 212 12.95 -3.71 -10.33
N ARG A 213 11.77 -3.30 -10.76
CA ARG A 213 10.93 -2.38 -10.03
C ARG A 213 10.46 -2.93 -8.68
N TRP A 214 10.05 -4.19 -8.62
CA TRP A 214 9.68 -4.86 -7.37
C TRP A 214 10.87 -4.95 -6.42
N LYS A 215 12.04 -5.35 -6.91
CA LYS A 215 13.29 -5.41 -6.17
C LYS A 215 13.68 -4.04 -5.58
N TYR A 216 13.68 -3.01 -6.42
CA TYR A 216 13.99 -1.64 -6.00
C TYR A 216 13.03 -1.13 -4.91
N TYR A 217 11.75 -1.46 -5.04
CA TYR A 217 10.78 -1.14 -4.01
C TYR A 217 11.13 -1.76 -2.65
N LEU A 218 11.53 -3.03 -2.61
CA LEU A 218 11.94 -3.70 -1.38
C LEU A 218 13.20 -3.08 -0.78
N ASP A 219 14.17 -2.70 -1.60
CA ASP A 219 15.40 -2.06 -1.15
C ASP A 219 15.13 -0.68 -0.53
N LEU A 220 14.29 0.13 -1.16
CA LEU A 220 13.84 1.40 -0.58
C LEU A 220 13.12 1.20 0.76
N CYS A 221 12.26 0.19 0.87
CA CYS A 221 11.59 -0.14 2.12
C CYS A 221 12.59 -0.44 3.25
N ARG A 222 13.61 -1.23 2.97
CA ARG A 222 14.65 -1.55 3.95
C ARG A 222 15.42 -0.30 4.35
N GLN A 223 15.85 0.48 3.37
CA GLN A 223 16.59 1.71 3.60
C GLN A 223 15.80 2.68 4.48
N GLU A 224 14.54 2.95 4.15
CA GLU A 224 13.75 3.90 4.93
C GLU A 224 13.36 3.35 6.31
N SER A 225 13.02 2.07 6.41
CA SER A 225 12.64 1.47 7.70
C SER A 225 13.81 1.39 8.68
N SER A 226 15.05 1.27 8.20
CA SER A 226 16.24 1.29 9.06
C SER A 226 16.48 2.65 9.75
N GLN A 227 15.85 3.72 9.27
CA GLN A 227 15.96 5.07 9.81
C GLN A 227 14.94 5.39 10.91
N ILE A 228 14.05 4.46 11.24
CA ILE A 228 13.06 4.64 12.29
C ILE A 228 13.18 3.55 13.36
N SER A 229 12.57 3.80 14.53
CA SER A 229 12.55 2.78 15.58
C SER A 229 11.88 1.49 15.10
N PRO A 230 12.45 0.31 15.34
CA PRO A 230 11.83 -0.98 15.01
C PRO A 230 10.42 -1.15 15.60
N LYS A 231 10.12 -0.50 16.73
CA LYS A 231 8.78 -0.49 17.34
C LYS A 231 7.72 0.24 16.50
N ARG A 232 8.13 0.96 15.46
CA ARG A 232 7.25 1.70 14.57
C ARG A 232 7.07 1.05 13.20
N PHE A 233 7.77 -0.04 12.94
CA PHE A 233 7.73 -0.75 11.67
C PHE A 233 7.39 -2.23 11.85
N MET A 234 6.47 -2.72 11.04
CA MET A 234 6.08 -4.12 10.97
C MET A 234 6.07 -4.58 9.52
N GLN A 235 6.70 -5.70 9.23
CA GLN A 235 6.52 -6.42 7.97
C GLN A 235 5.54 -7.57 8.17
N ILE A 236 4.64 -7.75 7.20
CA ILE A 236 3.68 -8.85 7.17
C ILE A 236 3.60 -9.44 5.77
N HIS A 237 3.55 -10.77 5.67
CA HIS A 237 3.45 -11.45 4.40
C HIS A 237 1.99 -11.64 3.97
N TYR A 238 1.71 -11.36 2.70
CA TYR A 238 0.39 -11.63 2.09
C TYR A 238 -0.03 -13.08 2.31
N GLU A 239 0.92 -14.00 2.23
CA GLU A 239 0.75 -15.43 2.44
C GLU A 239 0.21 -15.76 3.84
N ASP A 240 0.72 -15.09 4.88
CA ASP A 240 0.24 -15.24 6.26
C ASP A 240 -1.21 -14.78 6.38
N ILE A 241 -1.54 -13.64 5.75
CA ILE A 241 -2.90 -13.08 5.78
C ILE A 241 -3.90 -14.03 5.11
N VAL A 242 -3.51 -14.64 4.01
CA VAL A 242 -4.38 -15.57 3.29
C VAL A 242 -4.49 -16.93 3.99
N LYS A 243 -3.40 -17.40 4.59
CA LYS A 243 -3.34 -18.70 5.27
C LYS A 243 -4.09 -18.66 6.61
N ASN A 244 -3.87 -17.63 7.40
CA ASN A 244 -4.50 -17.47 8.71
C ASN A 244 -4.86 -15.99 8.97
N PRO A 245 -5.94 -15.51 8.35
CA PRO A 245 -6.28 -14.09 8.37
C PRO A 245 -6.57 -13.54 9.78
N ILE A 246 -7.16 -14.35 10.66
CA ILE A 246 -7.45 -13.91 12.04
C ILE A 246 -6.15 -13.68 12.81
N LEU A 247 -5.20 -14.62 12.75
CA LEU A 247 -3.92 -14.47 13.42
C LEU A 247 -3.11 -13.28 12.86
N ALA A 248 -3.13 -13.11 11.54
CA ALA A 248 -2.47 -11.97 10.89
C ALA A 248 -3.04 -10.63 11.39
N ILE A 249 -4.37 -10.53 11.50
CA ILE A 249 -5.03 -9.32 12.02
C ILE A 249 -4.73 -9.11 13.51
N GLN A 250 -4.74 -10.15 14.33
CA GLN A 250 -4.36 -10.03 15.74
C GLN A 250 -2.92 -9.52 15.93
N ARG A 251 -1.98 -9.96 15.07
CA ARG A 251 -0.61 -9.43 15.06
C ARG A 251 -0.58 -7.94 14.73
N ILE A 252 -1.38 -7.50 13.74
CA ILE A 252 -1.51 -6.09 13.37
C ILE A 252 -2.16 -5.29 14.51
N GLU A 253 -3.23 -5.77 15.11
CA GLU A 253 -3.91 -5.14 16.24
C GLU A 253 -2.93 -4.94 17.42
N SER A 254 -2.16 -5.99 17.76
CA SER A 254 -1.14 -5.93 18.81
C SER A 254 -0.03 -4.94 18.50
N PHE A 255 0.53 -4.99 17.30
CA PHE A 255 1.58 -4.04 16.86
C PHE A 255 1.09 -2.60 16.88
N ALA A 256 -0.11 -2.38 16.40
CA ALA A 256 -0.68 -1.06 16.32
C ALA A 256 -1.29 -0.57 17.63
N ASP A 257 -1.28 -1.38 18.70
CA ASP A 257 -1.95 -1.07 19.97
C ASP A 257 -3.43 -0.70 19.74
N LEU A 258 -4.11 -1.54 18.95
CA LEU A 258 -5.53 -1.50 18.69
C LEU A 258 -6.24 -2.54 19.58
N ARG A 259 -7.48 -2.24 19.94
CA ARG A 259 -8.32 -3.24 20.63
C ARG A 259 -8.62 -4.40 19.68
N SER A 260 -8.62 -5.62 20.19
CA SER A 260 -9.09 -6.74 19.39
C SER A 260 -10.55 -6.52 18.98
N SER A 261 -10.81 -6.56 17.67
CA SER A 261 -12.09 -6.18 17.10
C SER A 261 -12.90 -7.38 16.61
N THR A 262 -13.95 -7.73 17.34
CA THR A 262 -14.91 -8.75 16.91
C THR A 262 -15.58 -8.42 15.57
N ARG A 263 -15.71 -7.11 15.24
CA ARG A 263 -16.22 -6.63 13.95
C ARG A 263 -15.29 -7.00 12.81
N VAL A 264 -13.99 -6.74 12.95
CA VAL A 264 -12.97 -7.12 11.96
C VAL A 264 -12.92 -8.63 11.80
N HIS A 265 -12.88 -9.37 12.90
CA HIS A 265 -12.82 -10.84 12.88
C HIS A 265 -14.07 -11.45 12.20
N ARG A 266 -15.25 -10.89 12.46
CA ARG A 266 -16.50 -11.30 11.77
C ARG A 266 -16.44 -11.01 10.28
N PHE A 267 -15.99 -9.81 9.91
CA PHE A 267 -15.83 -9.42 8.51
C PHE A 267 -14.92 -10.39 7.75
N VAL A 268 -13.76 -10.69 8.30
CA VAL A 268 -12.79 -11.62 7.69
C VAL A 268 -13.33 -13.05 7.59
N LYS A 269 -14.10 -13.52 8.59
CA LYS A 269 -14.75 -14.84 8.53
C LYS A 269 -15.81 -14.94 7.45
N LYS A 270 -16.58 -13.86 7.23
CA LYS A 270 -17.62 -13.82 6.18
C LYS A 270 -17.03 -13.63 4.79
N THR A 271 -15.95 -12.87 4.69
CA THR A 271 -15.29 -12.51 3.43
C THR A 271 -13.81 -12.93 3.49
N PRO A 272 -13.53 -14.23 3.47
CA PRO A 272 -12.15 -14.71 3.61
C PRO A 272 -11.29 -14.27 2.43
N PRO A 273 -10.03 -13.90 2.67
CA PRO A 273 -9.10 -13.57 1.59
C PRO A 273 -8.92 -14.73 0.60
N ILE A 274 -9.03 -14.42 -0.68
CA ILE A 274 -8.81 -15.40 -1.74
C ILE A 274 -7.31 -15.52 -2.01
N ASN A 275 -6.78 -16.75 -1.97
CA ASN A 275 -5.39 -17.00 -2.34
C ASN A 275 -5.18 -16.83 -3.85
N CYS A 276 -4.54 -15.74 -4.22
CA CYS A 276 -4.14 -15.47 -5.61
C CYS A 276 -2.64 -15.70 -5.85
N ASN A 277 -1.93 -16.34 -4.92
CA ASN A 277 -0.46 -16.47 -4.98
C ASN A 277 0.03 -17.58 -5.89
N THR A 278 -0.86 -18.45 -6.37
CA THR A 278 -0.50 -19.59 -7.23
C THR A 278 -0.74 -19.34 -8.73
N LYS A 279 -1.38 -18.21 -9.08
CA LYS A 279 -1.75 -17.91 -10.48
C LYS A 279 -0.55 -17.82 -11.41
N TRP A 280 0.58 -17.29 -10.93
CA TRP A 280 1.81 -17.18 -11.68
C TRP A 280 2.33 -18.52 -12.20
N ARG A 281 2.09 -19.64 -11.49
CA ARG A 281 2.53 -20.99 -11.87
C ARG A 281 1.98 -21.44 -13.24
N LYS A 282 0.81 -20.92 -13.61
CA LYS A 282 0.15 -21.23 -14.89
C LYS A 282 0.32 -20.12 -15.93
N ALA A 283 0.70 -18.93 -15.50
CA ALA A 283 0.72 -17.74 -16.34
C ALA A 283 2.12 -17.34 -16.81
N LEU A 284 3.17 -17.62 -16.02
CA LEU A 284 4.54 -17.31 -16.39
C LEU A 284 5.14 -18.42 -17.26
N THR A 285 5.86 -18.00 -18.30
CA THR A 285 6.67 -18.90 -19.12
C THR A 285 7.97 -19.28 -18.40
N THR A 286 8.65 -20.34 -18.86
CA THR A 286 9.97 -20.72 -18.36
C THR A 286 10.96 -19.56 -18.50
N GLU A 287 10.97 -18.90 -19.66
CA GLU A 287 11.83 -17.72 -19.90
C GLU A 287 11.59 -16.60 -18.87
N GLN A 288 10.33 -16.30 -18.52
CA GLN A 288 10.00 -15.29 -17.51
C GLN A 288 10.45 -15.72 -16.11
N LEU A 289 10.37 -17.00 -15.78
CA LEU A 289 10.88 -17.51 -14.50
C LEU A 289 12.40 -17.42 -14.46
N ASP A 290 13.09 -17.76 -15.54
CA ASP A 290 14.55 -17.65 -15.65
C ASP A 290 14.97 -16.18 -15.49
N GLN A 291 14.32 -15.25 -16.18
CA GLN A 291 14.55 -13.81 -16.00
C GLN A 291 14.33 -13.38 -14.54
N PHE A 292 13.27 -13.86 -13.89
CA PHE A 292 13.00 -13.53 -12.48
C PHE A 292 14.15 -13.97 -11.59
N PHE A 293 14.54 -15.24 -11.67
CA PHE A 293 15.60 -15.76 -10.82
C PHE A 293 16.95 -15.11 -11.11
N GLU A 294 17.28 -14.89 -12.38
CA GLU A 294 18.52 -14.21 -12.77
C GLU A 294 18.62 -12.81 -12.18
N ILE A 295 17.56 -11.98 -12.29
CA ILE A 295 17.53 -10.63 -11.75
C ILE A 295 17.58 -10.63 -10.22
N VAL A 296 16.87 -11.55 -9.56
CA VAL A 296 16.82 -11.59 -8.09
C VAL A 296 18.13 -12.09 -7.49
N THR A 297 18.84 -13.00 -8.18
CA THR A 297 20.13 -13.55 -7.71
C THR A 297 21.35 -12.71 -8.09
N GLU A 298 21.21 -11.64 -8.87
CA GLU A 298 22.31 -10.70 -9.10
C GLU A 298 22.93 -10.26 -7.77
N LYS A 299 24.25 -10.43 -7.64
CA LYS A 299 25.05 -10.47 -6.38
C LYS A 299 24.81 -9.35 -5.36
N GLU A 300 24.20 -8.26 -5.74
CA GLU A 300 23.94 -7.13 -4.85
C GLU A 300 22.79 -7.37 -3.86
N ASN A 301 22.08 -8.53 -3.91
CA ASN A 301 20.86 -8.75 -3.14
C ASN A 301 20.60 -10.18 -2.61
N LEU A 302 21.63 -10.97 -2.36
CA LEU A 302 21.49 -12.32 -1.77
C LEU A 302 20.81 -12.34 -0.38
N SER A 303 20.72 -11.19 0.30
CA SER A 303 20.02 -11.07 1.59
C SER A 303 18.49 -11.17 1.52
N LEU A 304 17.91 -11.09 0.31
CA LEU A 304 16.45 -11.19 0.09
C LEU A 304 15.91 -12.62 0.07
N LEU A 305 16.77 -13.58 -0.32
CA LEU A 305 16.34 -14.97 -0.54
C LEU A 305 16.41 -15.83 0.72
N ASN A 306 17.23 -15.47 1.71
CA ASN A 306 17.46 -16.31 2.90
C ASN A 306 16.36 -16.28 3.96
N ASN A 307 15.35 -15.41 3.81
CA ASN A 307 14.23 -15.32 4.76
C ASN A 307 12.88 -15.82 4.19
N ASP A 308 12.81 -16.24 2.93
CA ASP A 308 11.55 -16.52 2.23
C ASP A 308 11.49 -17.93 1.58
N MET A 309 12.44 -18.83 1.88
CA MET A 309 12.36 -20.25 1.48
C MET A 309 11.84 -21.14 2.59
#